data_fc95f0e6c3c977161c118cca4f011de4
#
_entry.id   fc95f0e6c3c977161c118cca4f011de4
#
_cell.length_a   1.000
_cell.length_b   1.000
_cell.length_c   1.000
_cell.angle_alpha   90.00
_cell.angle_beta   90.00
_cell.angle_gamma   90.00
#
_symmetry.space_group_name_H-M   'P 1'
#
loop_
_entity.id
_entity.type
_entity.pdbx_description
1 polymer ?
#
loop_
_entity_poly.entity_id
_entity_poly.type
_entity_poly.pdbx_seq_one_letter_code
_entity_poly.pdbx_strand_id
1 'polypeptide(L)'
;RLAAHPQITAIHLIVPQADVAFCRAELVDHYRLEKIGVVIAGGAERQDSVRQGLEACGAANQDVILIHDGVRPFYPQDQIGPLVQLAAIEGAALLAIPAQDTIKEVFDGLVRSTLDRRLLWQVQTPQAFRCERIREAHQRAHSAGYVGTDDASLIEWCGWPVAVLTG
;
A
#
# COMPACT_ATOMS: atom_id res chain seq x y z
N ARG A 1 11.57 11.86 0.77
CA ARG A 1 11.10 11.56 2.14
C ARG A 1 11.28 10.09 2.51
N LEU A 2 10.65 9.12 1.81
CA LEU A 2 10.86 7.69 2.10
C LEU A 2 12.34 7.31 2.08
N ALA A 3 13.09 7.73 1.06
CA ALA A 3 14.51 7.43 0.95
C ALA A 3 15.36 7.94 2.14
N ALA A 4 14.91 8.99 2.82
CA ALA A 4 15.61 9.52 4.00
C ALA A 4 15.32 8.72 5.30
N HIS A 5 14.30 7.85 5.31
CA HIS A 5 13.98 7.07 6.50
C HIS A 5 14.98 5.91 6.68
N PRO A 6 15.54 5.70 7.89
CA PRO A 6 16.61 4.71 8.12
C PRO A 6 16.15 3.26 7.89
N GLN A 7 14.91 2.93 8.20
CA GLN A 7 14.36 1.58 8.01
C GLN A 7 13.97 1.26 6.56
N ILE A 8 13.91 2.26 5.67
CA ILE A 8 13.67 2.03 4.24
C ILE A 8 14.99 1.67 3.58
N THR A 9 15.12 0.44 3.14
CA THR A 9 16.33 -0.09 2.50
C THR A 9 16.32 0.04 0.99
N ALA A 10 15.14 -0.14 0.38
CA ALA A 10 14.95 0.00 -1.06
C ALA A 10 13.57 0.61 -1.37
N ILE A 11 13.45 1.27 -2.51
CA ILE A 11 12.20 1.81 -3.05
C ILE A 11 12.07 1.34 -4.49
N HIS A 12 10.92 0.84 -4.86
CA HIS A 12 10.60 0.39 -6.20
C HIS A 12 9.52 1.30 -6.77
N LEU A 13 9.72 1.80 -7.99
CA LEU A 13 8.78 2.67 -8.66
C LEU A 13 8.02 1.87 -9.72
N ILE A 14 6.71 1.85 -9.57
CA ILE A 14 5.79 1.25 -10.53
C ILE A 14 5.04 2.38 -11.21
N VAL A 15 5.28 2.56 -12.50
CA VAL A 15 4.82 3.72 -13.26
C VAL A 15 4.18 3.27 -14.59
N PRO A 16 3.45 4.14 -15.31
CA PRO A 16 3.00 3.80 -16.66
C PRO A 16 4.17 3.40 -17.57
N GLN A 17 3.95 2.47 -18.48
CA GLN A 17 5.01 1.97 -19.39
C GLN A 17 5.74 3.11 -20.13
N ALA A 18 5.01 4.13 -20.56
CA ALA A 18 5.58 5.29 -21.27
C ALA A 18 6.53 6.12 -20.40
N ASP A 19 6.37 6.08 -19.07
CA ASP A 19 7.11 6.92 -18.14
C ASP A 19 8.34 6.22 -17.54
N VAL A 20 8.54 4.93 -17.80
CA VAL A 20 9.66 4.15 -17.22
C VAL A 20 11.01 4.77 -17.55
N ALA A 21 11.26 5.06 -18.83
CA ALA A 21 12.53 5.64 -19.28
C ALA A 21 12.74 7.05 -18.70
N PHE A 22 11.69 7.87 -18.72
CA PHE A 22 11.70 9.21 -18.14
C PHE A 22 12.01 9.17 -16.64
N CYS A 23 11.29 8.34 -15.87
CA CYS A 23 11.50 8.20 -14.44
C CYS A 23 12.94 7.75 -14.11
N ARG A 24 13.50 6.84 -14.92
CA ARG A 24 14.87 6.39 -14.72
C ARG A 24 15.86 7.54 -14.94
N ALA A 25 15.82 8.17 -16.11
CA ALA A 25 16.81 9.18 -16.49
C ALA A 25 16.63 10.50 -15.71
N GLU A 26 15.40 11.04 -15.67
CA GLU A 26 15.13 12.39 -15.19
C GLU A 26 14.85 12.45 -13.67
N LEU A 27 14.53 11.32 -13.03
CA LEU A 27 14.32 11.31 -11.59
C LEU A 27 15.41 10.53 -10.88
N VAL A 28 15.59 9.25 -11.19
CA VAL A 28 16.51 8.38 -10.44
C VAL A 28 17.96 8.79 -10.66
N ASP A 29 18.39 8.85 -11.92
CA ASP A 29 19.79 9.11 -12.26
C ASP A 29 20.14 10.59 -12.04
N HIS A 30 19.25 11.51 -12.47
CA HIS A 30 19.46 12.96 -12.32
C HIS A 30 19.61 13.37 -10.85
N TYR A 31 18.70 12.90 -9.96
CA TYR A 31 18.74 13.21 -8.53
C TYR A 31 19.58 12.23 -7.70
N ARG A 32 20.23 11.25 -8.32
CA ARG A 32 21.07 10.24 -7.65
C ARG A 32 20.36 9.57 -6.50
N LEU A 33 19.16 9.04 -6.75
CA LEU A 33 18.32 8.42 -5.74
C LEU A 33 18.80 6.99 -5.45
N GLU A 34 19.79 6.84 -4.59
CA GLU A 34 20.53 5.59 -4.34
C GLU A 34 19.65 4.44 -3.84
N LYS A 35 18.54 4.72 -3.14
CA LYS A 35 17.64 3.68 -2.64
C LYS A 35 16.62 3.18 -3.67
N ILE A 36 16.61 3.74 -4.88
CA ILE A 36 15.72 3.25 -5.93
C ILE A 36 16.29 1.96 -6.52
N GLY A 37 15.58 0.85 -6.31
CA GLY A 37 15.92 -0.45 -6.87
C GLY A 37 15.46 -0.60 -8.31
N VAL A 38 14.17 -0.95 -8.51
CA VAL A 38 13.61 -1.10 -9.85
C VAL A 38 12.65 0.04 -10.20
N VAL A 39 12.64 0.38 -11.48
CA VAL A 39 11.61 1.23 -12.11
C VAL A 39 10.99 0.39 -13.21
N ILE A 40 9.74 0.01 -13.05
CA ILE A 40 9.04 -0.92 -13.96
C ILE A 40 7.66 -0.38 -14.34
N ALA A 41 7.14 -0.93 -15.44
CA ALA A 41 5.77 -0.66 -15.83
C ALA A 41 4.78 -1.30 -14.86
N GLY A 42 3.69 -0.61 -14.58
CA GLY A 42 2.52 -1.17 -13.90
C GLY A 42 1.60 -1.93 -14.86
N GLY A 43 0.61 -2.59 -14.28
CA GLY A 43 -0.44 -3.29 -15.00
C GLY A 43 -1.63 -2.40 -15.37
N ALA A 44 -2.72 -3.02 -15.82
CA ALA A 44 -3.94 -2.32 -16.20
C ALA A 44 -4.63 -1.66 -15.00
N GLU A 45 -4.60 -2.34 -13.87
CA GLU A 45 -5.19 -1.86 -12.62
C GLU A 45 -4.11 -1.64 -11.55
N ARG A 46 -4.47 -0.88 -10.49
CA ARG A 46 -3.56 -0.64 -9.35
C ARG A 46 -3.09 -1.95 -8.72
N GLN A 47 -3.99 -2.91 -8.54
CA GLN A 47 -3.68 -4.23 -7.97
C GLN A 47 -2.66 -4.99 -8.82
N ASP A 48 -2.76 -4.95 -10.15
CA ASP A 48 -1.78 -5.57 -11.05
C ASP A 48 -0.42 -4.89 -10.94
N SER A 49 -0.41 -3.56 -10.83
CA SER A 49 0.82 -2.78 -10.65
C SER A 49 1.54 -3.18 -9.37
N VAL A 50 0.81 -3.31 -8.25
CA VAL A 50 1.39 -3.75 -6.97
C VAL A 50 1.92 -5.19 -7.10
N ARG A 51 1.17 -6.10 -7.71
CA ARG A 51 1.61 -7.49 -7.92
C ARG A 51 2.93 -7.56 -8.70
N GLN A 52 3.04 -6.81 -9.80
CA GLN A 52 4.29 -6.74 -10.57
C GLN A 52 5.45 -6.17 -9.74
N GLY A 53 5.20 -5.16 -8.92
CA GLY A 53 6.17 -4.62 -7.98
C GLY A 53 6.66 -5.65 -6.96
N LEU A 54 5.74 -6.45 -6.40
CA LEU A 54 6.05 -7.53 -5.46
C LEU A 54 6.88 -8.65 -6.10
N GLU A 55 6.63 -8.97 -7.36
CA GLU A 55 7.39 -9.95 -8.12
C GLU A 55 8.82 -9.45 -8.40
N ALA A 56 8.98 -8.16 -8.69
CA ALA A 56 10.24 -7.57 -9.10
C ALA A 56 11.14 -7.11 -7.94
N CYS A 57 10.59 -6.89 -6.74
CA CYS A 57 11.31 -6.23 -5.64
C CYS A 57 12.43 -7.07 -4.99
N GLY A 58 12.46 -8.40 -5.21
CA GLY A 58 13.49 -9.28 -4.65
C GLY A 58 13.48 -9.39 -3.11
N ALA A 59 12.47 -8.88 -2.43
CA ALA A 59 12.37 -8.92 -0.97
C ALA A 59 12.25 -10.36 -0.44
N ALA A 60 12.85 -10.64 0.71
CA ALA A 60 12.72 -11.92 1.39
C ALA A 60 11.34 -12.03 2.08
N ASN A 61 10.91 -13.26 2.36
CA ASN A 61 9.59 -13.52 2.92
C ASN A 61 9.33 -12.80 4.26
N GLN A 62 10.35 -12.66 5.10
CA GLN A 62 10.27 -11.99 6.40
C GLN A 62 10.37 -10.46 6.32
N ASP A 63 10.74 -9.90 5.18
CA ASP A 63 10.80 -8.45 5.01
C ASP A 63 9.41 -7.82 5.12
N VAL A 64 9.38 -6.55 5.51
CA VAL A 64 8.15 -5.75 5.51
C VAL A 64 8.11 -4.88 4.27
N ILE A 65 7.05 -5.02 3.49
CA ILE A 65 6.78 -4.22 2.31
C ILE A 65 5.83 -3.07 2.68
N LEU A 66 6.21 -1.86 2.31
CA LEU A 66 5.35 -0.69 2.37
C LEU A 66 4.77 -0.42 0.97
N ILE A 67 3.46 -0.39 0.85
CA ILE A 67 2.76 -0.01 -0.38
C ILE A 67 2.23 1.41 -0.20
N HIS A 68 2.63 2.32 -1.10
CA HIS A 68 2.33 3.73 -0.97
C HIS A 68 1.92 4.37 -2.29
N ASP A 69 0.86 5.15 -2.25
CA ASP A 69 0.36 5.88 -3.42
C ASP A 69 1.28 7.09 -3.70
N GLY A 70 1.88 7.15 -4.89
CA GLY A 70 2.79 8.23 -5.29
C GLY A 70 2.18 9.63 -5.27
N VAL A 71 0.85 9.72 -5.37
CA VAL A 71 0.09 10.99 -5.30
C VAL A 71 -0.11 11.52 -3.87
N ARG A 72 0.37 10.79 -2.85
CA ARG A 72 0.25 11.17 -1.43
C ARG A 72 1.61 11.52 -0.81
N PRO A 73 2.25 12.65 -1.17
CA PRO A 73 3.61 12.97 -0.73
C PRO A 73 3.72 13.38 0.75
N PHE A 74 2.57 13.66 1.41
CA PHE A 74 2.51 14.17 2.78
C PHE A 74 1.97 13.11 3.74
N TYR A 75 2.80 12.15 4.11
CA TYR A 75 2.51 11.16 5.15
C TYR A 75 3.38 11.45 6.39
N PRO A 76 2.94 11.07 7.60
CA PRO A 76 3.69 11.26 8.83
C PRO A 76 4.93 10.34 8.85
N GLN A 77 6.13 10.92 8.77
CA GLN A 77 7.37 10.14 8.71
C GLN A 77 7.69 9.39 10.00
N ASP A 78 7.34 9.96 11.13
CA ASP A 78 7.50 9.37 12.45
C ASP A 78 6.65 8.11 12.66
N GLN A 79 5.63 7.91 11.84
CA GLN A 79 4.77 6.72 11.91
C GLN A 79 5.28 5.55 11.06
N ILE A 80 6.27 5.75 10.20
CA ILE A 80 6.83 4.64 9.38
C ILE A 80 7.42 3.55 10.27
N GLY A 81 8.22 3.92 11.28
CA GLY A 81 8.81 2.95 12.20
C GLY A 81 7.77 2.12 12.96
N PRO A 82 6.83 2.75 13.68
CA PRO A 82 5.72 2.04 14.33
C PRO A 82 4.90 1.16 13.40
N LEU A 83 4.60 1.63 12.18
CA LEU A 83 3.84 0.87 11.19
C LEU A 83 4.58 -0.39 10.75
N VAL A 84 5.88 -0.28 10.45
CA VAL A 84 6.74 -1.42 10.09
C VAL A 84 6.81 -2.44 11.23
N GLN A 85 6.98 -1.98 12.47
CA GLN A 85 7.01 -2.86 13.64
C GLN A 85 5.67 -3.58 13.82
N LEU A 86 4.55 -2.88 13.70
CA LEU A 86 3.22 -3.46 13.83
C LEU A 86 2.98 -4.53 12.76
N ALA A 87 3.33 -4.25 11.49
CA ALA A 87 3.23 -5.22 10.42
C ALA A 87 4.15 -6.44 10.59
N ALA A 88 5.35 -6.24 11.16
CA ALA A 88 6.26 -7.34 11.46
C ALA A 88 5.69 -8.30 12.51
N ILE A 89 4.91 -7.81 13.46
CA ILE A 89 4.26 -8.61 14.51
C ILE A 89 2.97 -9.25 14.02
N GLU A 90 2.05 -8.44 13.47
CA GLU A 90 0.70 -8.86 13.12
C GLU A 90 0.60 -9.46 11.70
N GLY A 91 1.60 -9.21 10.85
CA GLY A 91 1.66 -9.66 9.45
C GLY A 91 1.11 -8.65 8.46
N ALA A 92 0.21 -7.76 8.88
CA ALA A 92 -0.32 -6.65 8.09
C ALA A 92 -0.73 -5.49 9.00
N ALA A 93 -0.48 -4.26 8.57
CA ALA A 93 -0.89 -3.04 9.29
C ALA A 93 -1.12 -1.89 8.31
N LEU A 94 -2.01 -0.98 8.68
CA LEU A 94 -2.29 0.23 7.92
C LEU A 94 -2.41 1.46 8.82
N LEU A 95 -2.22 2.64 8.21
CA LEU A 95 -2.54 3.91 8.82
C LEU A 95 -4.00 4.25 8.54
N ALA A 96 -4.73 4.68 9.55
CA ALA A 96 -6.09 5.17 9.38
C ALA A 96 -6.46 6.23 10.42
N ILE A 97 -7.42 7.07 10.09
CA ILE A 97 -8.01 8.05 11.00
C ILE A 97 -9.49 7.74 11.22
N PRO A 98 -10.02 7.91 12.45
CA PRO A 98 -11.46 7.77 12.70
C PRO A 98 -12.28 8.72 11.82
N ALA A 99 -13.40 8.25 11.28
CA ALA A 99 -14.31 9.10 10.52
C ALA A 99 -14.92 10.19 11.44
N GLN A 100 -14.72 11.45 11.06
CA GLN A 100 -15.23 12.60 11.83
C GLN A 100 -16.64 12.99 11.40
N ASP A 101 -16.92 12.91 10.09
CA ASP A 101 -18.20 13.29 9.53
C ASP A 101 -19.26 12.19 9.69
N THR A 102 -20.53 12.58 9.56
CA THR A 102 -21.63 11.63 9.49
C THR A 102 -21.60 10.92 8.14
N ILE A 103 -21.50 9.59 8.15
CA ILE A 103 -21.47 8.77 6.94
C ILE A 103 -22.85 8.19 6.67
N LYS A 104 -23.34 8.42 5.45
CA LYS A 104 -24.63 7.91 4.95
C LYS A 104 -24.39 6.80 3.93
N GLU A 105 -25.12 5.72 4.08
CA GLU A 105 -25.29 4.77 3.00
C GLU A 105 -26.36 5.32 2.05
N VAL A 106 -26.03 5.42 0.76
CA VAL A 106 -26.93 5.99 -0.26
C VAL A 106 -27.14 4.95 -1.35
N PHE A 107 -28.40 4.77 -1.75
CA PHE A 107 -28.79 3.94 -2.87
C PHE A 107 -29.78 4.70 -3.74
N ASP A 108 -29.56 4.74 -5.04
CA ASP A 108 -30.39 5.45 -6.03
C ASP A 108 -30.71 6.92 -5.64
N GLY A 109 -29.67 7.64 -5.13
CA GLY A 109 -29.79 9.05 -4.73
C GLY A 109 -30.53 9.28 -3.40
N LEU A 110 -31.04 8.24 -2.74
CA LEU A 110 -31.75 8.32 -1.47
C LEU A 110 -30.90 7.77 -0.32
N VAL A 111 -30.99 8.42 0.82
CA VAL A 111 -30.34 7.95 2.06
C VAL A 111 -31.04 6.68 2.54
N ARG A 112 -30.31 5.58 2.59
CA ARG A 112 -30.77 4.29 3.11
C ARG A 112 -30.59 4.18 4.62
N SER A 113 -29.37 4.54 5.09
CA SER A 113 -29.03 4.44 6.52
C SER A 113 -27.97 5.46 6.91
N THR A 114 -27.81 5.66 8.22
CA THR A 114 -26.68 6.37 8.81
C THR A 114 -25.77 5.34 9.49
N LEU A 115 -24.52 5.27 9.08
CA LEU A 115 -23.55 4.33 9.64
C LEU A 115 -23.02 4.83 11.00
N ASP A 116 -22.70 3.91 11.90
CA ASP A 116 -22.08 4.27 13.17
C ASP A 116 -20.61 4.65 12.94
N ARG A 117 -20.32 5.94 12.88
CA ARG A 117 -18.99 6.47 12.61
C ARG A 117 -17.92 6.03 13.61
N ARG A 118 -18.29 5.58 14.82
CA ARG A 118 -17.35 5.07 15.82
C ARG A 118 -16.61 3.82 15.36
N LEU A 119 -17.18 3.09 14.39
CA LEU A 119 -16.62 1.88 13.80
C LEU A 119 -15.99 2.13 12.42
N LEU A 120 -16.03 3.36 11.94
CA LEU A 120 -15.57 3.70 10.59
C LEU A 120 -14.24 4.48 10.64
N TRP A 121 -13.31 4.02 9.84
CA TRP A 121 -11.99 4.61 9.72
C TRP A 121 -11.67 4.90 8.26
N GLN A 122 -10.98 6.00 8.01
CA GLN A 122 -10.49 6.37 6.69
C GLN A 122 -9.07 5.87 6.53
N VAL A 123 -8.90 4.88 5.68
CA VAL A 123 -7.60 4.24 5.43
C VAL A 123 -6.70 5.15 4.62
N GLN A 124 -5.44 5.20 5.01
CA GLN A 124 -4.38 5.97 4.39
C GLN A 124 -3.28 5.05 3.84
N THR A 125 -2.32 5.62 3.13
CA THR A 125 -1.08 4.95 2.77
C THR A 125 0.12 5.72 3.35
N PRO A 126 1.22 5.02 3.70
CA PRO A 126 1.55 3.63 3.36
C PRO A 126 0.76 2.59 4.15
N GLN A 127 0.55 1.43 3.52
CA GLN A 127 0.13 0.19 4.16
C GLN A 127 1.32 -0.75 4.24
N ALA A 128 1.48 -1.50 5.34
CA ALA A 128 2.64 -2.33 5.61
C ALA A 128 2.26 -3.80 5.74
N PHE A 129 3.04 -4.68 5.16
CA PHE A 129 2.75 -6.11 5.13
C PHE A 129 4.04 -6.94 5.23
N ARG A 130 3.99 -8.09 5.88
CA ARG A 130 5.02 -9.12 5.65
C ARG A 130 4.98 -9.54 4.20
N CYS A 131 6.16 -9.62 3.59
CA CYS A 131 6.31 -9.90 2.15
C CYS A 131 5.63 -11.21 1.76
N GLU A 132 5.78 -12.28 2.55
CA GLU A 132 5.12 -13.56 2.30
C GLU A 132 3.59 -13.44 2.24
N ARG A 133 2.99 -12.70 3.19
CA ARG A 133 1.52 -12.55 3.27
C ARG A 133 0.95 -11.77 2.11
N ILE A 134 1.55 -10.64 1.79
CA ILE A 134 1.03 -9.81 0.71
C ILE A 134 1.20 -10.48 -0.66
N ARG A 135 2.30 -11.19 -0.89
CA ARG A 135 2.49 -11.98 -2.10
C ARG A 135 1.43 -13.06 -2.24
N GLU A 136 1.20 -13.83 -1.18
CA GLU A 136 0.20 -14.88 -1.17
C GLU A 136 -1.21 -14.32 -1.38
N ALA A 137 -1.57 -13.20 -0.73
CA ALA A 137 -2.86 -12.55 -0.92
C ALA A 137 -3.08 -12.12 -2.38
N HIS A 138 -2.09 -11.47 -2.99
CA HIS A 138 -2.15 -11.09 -4.41
C HIS A 138 -2.25 -12.30 -5.34
N GLN A 139 -1.51 -13.38 -5.07
CA GLN A 139 -1.58 -14.59 -5.87
C GLN A 139 -2.96 -15.26 -5.79
N ARG A 140 -3.51 -15.40 -4.58
CA ARG A 140 -4.85 -15.95 -4.36
C ARG A 140 -5.93 -15.12 -5.03
N ALA A 141 -5.88 -13.79 -4.83
CA ALA A 141 -6.83 -12.85 -5.44
C ALA A 141 -6.79 -12.92 -6.97
N HIS A 142 -5.58 -12.93 -7.56
CA HIS A 142 -5.40 -13.05 -9.00
C HIS A 142 -5.99 -14.36 -9.54
N SER A 143 -5.70 -15.50 -8.88
CA SER A 143 -6.22 -16.82 -9.28
C SER A 143 -7.74 -16.91 -9.19
N ALA A 144 -8.36 -16.18 -8.24
CA ALA A 144 -9.81 -16.16 -8.04
C ALA A 144 -10.52 -15.05 -8.83
N GLY A 145 -9.80 -14.18 -9.53
CA GLY A 145 -10.37 -13.01 -10.19
C GLY A 145 -10.95 -11.97 -9.20
N TYR A 146 -10.45 -11.97 -7.96
CA TYR A 146 -10.91 -11.03 -6.95
C TYR A 146 -10.18 -9.68 -7.08
N VAL A 147 -10.94 -8.60 -7.06
CA VAL A 147 -10.42 -7.23 -7.09
C VAL A 147 -10.76 -6.54 -5.77
N GLY A 148 -9.73 -6.19 -5.02
CA GLY A 148 -9.85 -5.42 -3.78
C GLY A 148 -9.84 -3.91 -4.01
N THR A 149 -10.32 -3.16 -3.04
CA THR A 149 -10.27 -1.69 -3.07
C THR A 149 -8.87 -1.14 -2.74
N ASP A 150 -8.13 -1.89 -1.91
CA ASP A 150 -6.74 -1.62 -1.53
C ASP A 150 -6.02 -2.94 -1.23
N ASP A 151 -4.75 -2.88 -0.82
CA ASP A 151 -3.96 -4.08 -0.55
C ASP A 151 -4.36 -4.76 0.76
N ALA A 152 -4.82 -4.01 1.75
CA ALA A 152 -5.33 -4.55 3.01
C ALA A 152 -6.58 -5.41 2.79
N SER A 153 -7.47 -5.02 1.88
CA SER A 153 -8.68 -5.79 1.54
C SER A 153 -8.36 -7.18 0.98
N LEU A 154 -7.21 -7.37 0.35
CA LEU A 154 -6.76 -8.70 -0.10
C LEU A 154 -6.36 -9.59 1.09
N ILE A 155 -5.72 -9.00 2.11
CA ILE A 155 -5.38 -9.69 3.37
C ILE A 155 -6.66 -10.12 4.09
N GLU A 156 -7.63 -9.22 4.21
CA GLU A 156 -8.94 -9.48 4.82
C GLU A 156 -9.70 -10.57 4.06
N TRP A 157 -9.70 -10.52 2.73
CA TRP A 157 -10.32 -11.53 1.88
C TRP A 157 -9.71 -12.94 2.07
N CYS A 158 -8.40 -13.00 2.39
CA CYS A 158 -7.74 -14.24 2.78
C CYS A 158 -8.10 -14.74 4.21
N GLY A 159 -8.90 -13.98 4.97
CA GLY A 159 -9.26 -14.27 6.36
C GLY A 159 -8.17 -13.92 7.36
N TRP A 160 -7.21 -13.07 7.01
CA TRP A 160 -6.13 -12.65 7.88
C TRP A 160 -6.37 -11.28 8.49
N PRO A 161 -5.93 -11.05 9.75
CA PRO A 161 -6.12 -9.77 10.40
C PRO A 161 -5.23 -8.69 9.79
N VAL A 162 -5.72 -7.45 9.84
CA VAL A 162 -4.98 -6.24 9.53
C VAL A 162 -5.04 -5.33 10.76
N ALA A 163 -3.88 -4.96 11.30
CA ALA A 163 -3.79 -4.06 12.43
C ALA A 163 -3.92 -2.60 11.97
N VAL A 164 -4.48 -1.75 12.84
CA VAL A 164 -4.67 -0.32 12.55
C VAL A 164 -3.76 0.50 13.45
N LEU A 165 -2.95 1.36 12.86
CA LEU A 165 -2.20 2.41 13.54
C LEU A 165 -2.91 3.75 13.26
N THR A 166 -3.19 4.51 14.31
CA THR A 166 -3.81 5.84 14.15
C THR A 166 -2.86 6.80 13.45
N GLY A 167 -3.30 7.36 12.34
CA GLY A 167 -2.58 8.31 11.48
C GLY A 167 -2.68 9.77 11.97
#